data_8fb4baf0f1c49bbaaffb0e56c2e8336f
#
_entry.id   8fb4baf0f1c49bbaaffb0e56c2e8336f
#
_cell.length_a   1.000
_cell.length_b   1.000
_cell.length_c   1.000
_cell.angle_alpha   90.00
_cell.angle_beta   90.00
_cell.angle_gamma   90.00
#
_symmetry.space_group_name_H-M   'P 1'
#
loop_
_entity.id
_entity.type
_entity.pdbx_description
1 polymer ?
#
loop_
_entity_poly.entity_id
_entity_poly.type
_entity_poly.pdbx_seq_one_letter_code
_entity_poly.pdbx_strand_id
1 'polypeptide(L)'
;VDELLKQSGAFRENQAVAERAMDSNDLERERGITILAKATSVEWKGTRINIVDTPGHADFGGEVERILSMVDGVVLLVDAAEGPMPQTKFVTSKALALGLRPIVVLNKVDKPDAEPDRALDEVFDLFANLDADEDQLDFPHLYASGRAGWADAEMDGPRKNLDALFNLVVNHVPAPRQMKHRDDDFRMLATTLGSDPFVGRILTGRVESGQAKVGQTVQALTRHGQKIEQFRITKIQAFRGLQMQDIETAEAGDIVSLAGMSKATVADTICALAVDTPLEAQPIDPPTITVTFGINDSPLAGR
;
A
#
# COMPACT_ATOMS: atom_id res chain seq x y z
N VAL A 1 8.53 -8.63 -1.88
CA VAL A 1 7.13 -9.07 -1.70
C VAL A 1 6.96 -10.53 -2.14
N ASP A 2 7.49 -10.96 -3.30
CA ASP A 2 7.34 -12.35 -3.79
C ASP A 2 7.77 -13.41 -2.77
N GLU A 3 8.90 -13.20 -2.10
CA GLU A 3 9.38 -14.11 -1.05
C GLU A 3 8.50 -14.09 0.21
N LEU A 4 7.93 -12.94 0.57
CA LEU A 4 6.93 -12.86 1.64
C LEU A 4 5.69 -13.69 1.30
N LEU A 5 5.20 -13.58 0.07
CA LEU A 5 4.03 -14.34 -0.40
C LEU A 5 4.31 -15.85 -0.43
N LYS A 6 5.52 -16.27 -0.87
CA LYS A 6 5.92 -17.69 -0.90
C LYS A 6 5.99 -18.27 0.51
N GLN A 7 6.66 -17.58 1.43
CA GLN A 7 6.94 -18.11 2.76
C GLN A 7 5.75 -18.00 3.72
N SER A 8 4.79 -17.13 3.45
CA SER A 8 3.52 -17.07 4.19
C SER A 8 2.53 -18.18 3.82
N GLY A 9 2.85 -19.04 2.83
CA GLY A 9 1.94 -20.08 2.36
C GLY A 9 0.82 -19.57 1.45
N ALA A 10 0.94 -18.35 0.91
CA ALA A 10 -0.04 -17.79 -0.02
C ALA A 10 -0.07 -18.55 -1.37
N PHE A 11 0.97 -19.32 -1.67
CA PHE A 11 1.07 -20.18 -2.85
C PHE A 11 1.02 -21.67 -2.47
N ARG A 12 0.56 -22.51 -3.38
CA ARG A 12 0.66 -23.97 -3.24
C ARG A 12 2.13 -24.39 -3.42
N GLU A 13 2.59 -25.41 -2.70
CA GLU A 13 3.99 -25.89 -2.65
C GLU A 13 4.67 -26.10 -4.02
N ASN A 14 3.89 -26.36 -5.09
CA ASN A 14 4.41 -26.60 -6.43
C ASN A 14 3.94 -25.57 -7.47
N GLN A 15 3.44 -24.41 -7.03
CA GLN A 15 2.98 -23.37 -7.94
C GLN A 15 4.19 -22.58 -8.45
N ALA A 16 4.44 -22.64 -9.77
CA ALA A 16 5.41 -21.76 -10.43
C ALA A 16 4.89 -20.31 -10.32
N VAL A 17 5.58 -19.50 -9.55
CA VAL A 17 5.28 -18.07 -9.40
C VAL A 17 6.20 -17.30 -10.33
N ALA A 18 5.61 -16.48 -11.20
CA ALA A 18 6.41 -15.57 -12.02
C ALA A 18 7.18 -14.58 -11.13
N GLU A 19 8.40 -14.24 -11.49
CA GLU A 19 9.12 -13.15 -10.84
C GLU A 19 8.28 -11.87 -10.93
N ARG A 20 8.23 -11.09 -9.83
CA ARG A 20 7.40 -9.89 -9.70
C ARG A 20 5.90 -10.19 -9.87
N ALA A 21 5.43 -11.16 -9.11
CA ALA A 21 4.06 -11.66 -9.21
C ALA A 21 2.98 -10.56 -9.05
N MET A 22 3.29 -9.47 -8.36
CA MET A 22 2.40 -8.32 -8.21
C MET A 22 2.42 -7.38 -9.42
N ASP A 23 3.51 -7.33 -10.22
CA ASP A 23 3.62 -6.45 -11.38
C ASP A 23 2.87 -7.05 -12.58
N SER A 24 1.55 -6.81 -12.62
CA SER A 24 0.65 -7.36 -13.63
C SER A 24 0.52 -6.50 -14.89
N ASN A 25 0.95 -5.23 -14.85
CA ASN A 25 0.89 -4.30 -15.97
C ASN A 25 2.07 -4.53 -16.93
N ASP A 26 1.80 -4.55 -18.25
CA ASP A 26 2.83 -4.75 -19.26
C ASP A 26 3.93 -3.68 -19.20
N LEU A 27 3.59 -2.42 -18.88
CA LEU A 27 4.56 -1.34 -18.71
C LEU A 27 5.47 -1.55 -17.49
N GLU A 28 4.95 -2.08 -16.39
CA GLU A 28 5.73 -2.41 -15.20
C GLU A 28 6.72 -3.54 -15.50
N ARG A 29 6.28 -4.55 -16.24
CA ARG A 29 7.14 -5.67 -16.67
C ARG A 29 8.23 -5.21 -17.62
N GLU A 30 7.90 -4.36 -18.59
CA GLU A 30 8.85 -3.80 -19.56
C GLU A 30 9.88 -2.89 -18.88
N ARG A 31 9.43 -1.99 -18.01
CA ARG A 31 10.28 -1.02 -17.30
C ARG A 31 11.02 -1.61 -16.11
N GLY A 32 10.51 -2.70 -15.57
CA GLY A 32 11.05 -3.36 -14.39
C GLY A 32 10.90 -2.56 -13.09
N ILE A 33 9.89 -1.69 -13.01
CA ILE A 33 9.55 -0.88 -11.83
C ILE A 33 8.06 -0.97 -11.53
N THR A 34 7.68 -0.88 -10.26
CA THR A 34 6.29 -0.73 -9.85
C THR A 34 5.80 0.68 -10.18
N ILE A 35 4.71 0.81 -10.94
CA ILE A 35 4.11 2.09 -11.33
C ILE A 35 2.88 2.38 -10.46
N LEU A 36 2.02 1.38 -10.27
CA LEU A 36 0.81 1.48 -9.46
C LEU A 36 0.99 0.72 -8.16
N ALA A 37 0.51 1.30 -7.09
CA ALA A 37 0.48 0.61 -5.82
C ALA A 37 -0.47 -0.59 -5.86
N LYS A 38 -0.07 -1.65 -5.18
CA LYS A 38 -0.82 -2.91 -5.15
C LYS A 38 -0.93 -3.42 -3.74
N ALA A 39 -2.14 -3.79 -3.37
CA ALA A 39 -2.40 -4.43 -2.10
C ALA A 39 -2.40 -5.95 -2.25
N THR A 40 -1.92 -6.62 -1.23
CA THR A 40 -2.05 -8.06 -1.05
C THR A 40 -2.22 -8.36 0.43
N SER A 41 -2.53 -9.58 0.81
CA SER A 41 -2.55 -9.97 2.21
C SER A 41 -1.95 -11.35 2.41
N VAL A 42 -1.29 -11.51 3.53
CA VAL A 42 -0.74 -12.78 3.99
C VAL A 42 -1.24 -13.09 5.38
N GLU A 43 -1.19 -14.35 5.76
CA GLU A 43 -1.51 -14.77 7.13
C GLU A 43 -0.25 -15.28 7.81
N TRP A 44 0.04 -14.74 9.00
CA TRP A 44 1.17 -15.13 9.80
C TRP A 44 0.77 -15.39 11.25
N LYS A 45 0.88 -16.63 11.71
CA LYS A 45 0.55 -17.05 13.08
C LYS A 45 -0.82 -16.55 13.56
N GLY A 46 -1.82 -16.62 12.68
CA GLY A 46 -3.19 -16.18 12.98
C GLY A 46 -3.42 -14.66 12.88
N THR A 47 -2.41 -13.90 12.48
CA THR A 47 -2.52 -12.46 12.20
C THR A 47 -2.54 -12.24 10.70
N ARG A 48 -3.55 -11.51 10.21
CA ARG A 48 -3.57 -11.05 8.81
C ARG A 48 -2.74 -9.80 8.67
N ILE A 49 -1.78 -9.82 7.75
CA ILE A 49 -0.94 -8.70 7.40
C ILE A 49 -1.34 -8.26 5.98
N ASN A 50 -1.90 -7.05 5.86
CA ASN A 50 -2.12 -6.43 4.57
C ASN A 50 -0.83 -5.74 4.14
N ILE A 51 -0.34 -6.07 2.97
CA ILE A 51 0.89 -5.52 2.39
C ILE A 51 0.50 -4.62 1.23
N VAL A 52 0.93 -3.38 1.26
CA VAL A 52 0.76 -2.45 0.15
C VAL A 52 2.13 -2.15 -0.43
N ASP A 53 2.38 -2.65 -1.64
CA ASP A 53 3.59 -2.37 -2.39
C ASP A 53 3.47 -1.01 -3.07
N THR A 54 4.42 -0.11 -2.79
CA THR A 54 4.37 1.28 -3.25
C THR A 54 5.37 1.51 -4.38
N PRO A 55 5.04 2.37 -5.37
CA PRO A 55 6.03 2.84 -6.33
C PRO A 55 7.21 3.49 -5.61
N GLY A 56 8.43 3.16 -6.04
CA GLY A 56 9.65 3.76 -5.48
C GLY A 56 10.08 5.06 -6.17
N HIS A 57 9.43 5.47 -7.28
CA HIS A 57 9.85 6.62 -8.07
C HIS A 57 9.17 7.91 -7.61
N ALA A 58 9.93 9.01 -7.55
CA ALA A 58 9.43 10.32 -7.07
C ALA A 58 8.26 10.89 -7.90
N ASP A 59 8.12 10.48 -9.18
CA ASP A 59 7.03 10.91 -10.05
C ASP A 59 5.64 10.45 -9.57
N PHE A 60 5.58 9.45 -8.67
CA PHE A 60 4.34 8.89 -8.13
C PHE A 60 4.05 9.37 -6.69
N GLY A 61 4.62 10.50 -6.29
CA GLY A 61 4.54 11.00 -4.91
C GLY A 61 3.12 11.13 -4.36
N GLY A 62 2.18 11.62 -5.14
CA GLY A 62 0.78 11.75 -4.73
C GLY A 62 0.08 10.41 -4.47
N GLU A 63 0.47 9.34 -5.17
CA GLU A 63 -0.04 7.99 -4.90
C GLU A 63 0.54 7.44 -3.60
N VAL A 64 1.85 7.63 -3.39
CA VAL A 64 2.53 7.22 -2.15
C VAL A 64 1.88 7.85 -0.92
N GLU A 65 1.60 9.16 -0.94
CA GLU A 65 0.93 9.84 0.20
C GLU A 65 -0.43 9.24 0.53
N ARG A 66 -1.25 9.00 -0.50
CA ARG A 66 -2.57 8.39 -0.29
C ARG A 66 -2.49 6.99 0.29
N ILE A 67 -1.50 6.20 -0.12
CA ILE A 67 -1.30 4.85 0.37
C ILE A 67 -0.80 4.84 1.80
N LEU A 68 0.15 5.72 2.14
CA LEU A 68 0.65 5.85 3.50
C LEU A 68 -0.46 6.19 4.49
N SER A 69 -1.52 6.89 4.06
CA SER A 69 -2.67 7.19 4.92
C SER A 69 -3.50 5.96 5.30
N MET A 70 -3.42 4.86 4.57
CA MET A 70 -4.21 3.64 4.83
C MET A 70 -3.41 2.49 5.45
N VAL A 71 -2.17 2.72 5.86
CA VAL A 71 -1.33 1.71 6.52
C VAL A 71 -1.04 2.07 7.97
N ASP A 72 -0.64 1.10 8.77
CA ASP A 72 -0.37 1.26 10.20
C ASP A 72 1.13 1.22 10.53
N GLY A 73 1.96 0.83 9.55
CA GLY A 73 3.41 0.78 9.66
C GLY A 73 4.07 0.78 8.29
N VAL A 74 5.37 1.00 8.27
CA VAL A 74 6.18 1.06 7.06
C VAL A 74 7.40 0.16 7.20
N VAL A 75 7.68 -0.64 6.19
CA VAL A 75 8.96 -1.33 6.03
C VAL A 75 9.79 -0.55 5.02
N LEU A 76 10.83 0.12 5.50
CA LEU A 76 11.75 0.88 4.68
C LEU A 76 12.87 -0.02 4.20
N LEU A 77 12.91 -0.29 2.88
CA LEU A 77 13.98 -1.07 2.27
C LEU A 77 15.12 -0.17 1.83
N VAL A 78 16.33 -0.45 2.30
CA VAL A 78 17.55 0.28 1.95
C VAL A 78 18.56 -0.69 1.35
N ASP A 79 19.14 -0.38 0.20
CA ASP A 79 20.24 -1.13 -0.38
C ASP A 79 21.50 -0.92 0.47
N ALA A 80 22.06 -1.99 1.02
CA ALA A 80 23.22 -1.90 1.90
C ALA A 80 24.50 -1.38 1.22
N ALA A 81 24.57 -1.41 -0.12
CA ALA A 81 25.69 -0.84 -0.87
C ALA A 81 25.46 0.65 -1.19
N GLU A 82 24.23 1.05 -1.50
CA GLU A 82 23.92 2.40 -1.97
C GLU A 82 23.50 3.36 -0.85
N GLY A 83 22.95 2.83 0.27
CA GLY A 83 22.34 3.64 1.32
C GLY A 83 20.98 4.24 0.93
N PRO A 84 20.46 5.21 1.71
CA PRO A 84 19.18 5.85 1.45
C PRO A 84 19.26 6.80 0.24
N MET A 85 18.49 6.49 -0.81
CA MET A 85 18.41 7.25 -2.05
C MET A 85 17.43 8.45 -1.92
N PRO A 86 17.43 9.43 -2.87
CA PRO A 86 16.50 10.56 -2.83
C PRO A 86 15.02 10.17 -2.71
N GLN A 87 14.60 9.09 -3.35
CA GLN A 87 13.26 8.54 -3.24
C GLN A 87 12.96 8.04 -1.83
N THR A 88 13.94 7.42 -1.18
CA THR A 88 13.86 6.99 0.22
C THR A 88 13.57 8.19 1.13
N LYS A 89 14.28 9.30 0.95
CA LYS A 89 14.08 10.54 1.69
C LYS A 89 12.64 11.05 1.56
N PHE A 90 12.10 11.08 0.35
CA PHE A 90 10.75 11.57 0.09
C PHE A 90 9.70 10.71 0.82
N VAL A 91 9.72 9.39 0.63
CA VAL A 91 8.76 8.46 1.24
C VAL A 91 8.88 8.48 2.77
N THR A 92 10.11 8.49 3.28
CA THR A 92 10.37 8.55 4.73
C THR A 92 9.81 9.83 5.35
N SER A 93 10.05 11.00 4.74
CA SER A 93 9.48 12.28 5.22
C SER A 93 7.96 12.22 5.36
N LYS A 94 7.27 11.63 4.38
CA LYS A 94 5.81 11.49 4.43
C LYS A 94 5.34 10.48 5.49
N ALA A 95 6.04 9.36 5.64
CA ALA A 95 5.73 8.35 6.65
C ALA A 95 5.91 8.90 8.08
N LEU A 96 7.01 9.59 8.33
CA LEU A 96 7.29 10.21 9.64
C LEU A 96 6.26 11.30 9.97
N ALA A 97 5.89 12.15 9.01
CA ALA A 97 4.87 13.18 9.19
C ALA A 97 3.48 12.63 9.55
N LEU A 98 3.16 11.40 9.12
CA LEU A 98 1.94 10.68 9.51
C LEU A 98 2.06 9.96 10.86
N GLY A 99 3.18 10.07 11.56
CA GLY A 99 3.45 9.41 12.83
C GLY A 99 3.63 7.89 12.71
N LEU A 100 3.96 7.39 11.50
CA LEU A 100 4.27 5.98 11.32
C LEU A 100 5.65 5.66 11.92
N ARG A 101 5.76 4.45 12.49
CA ARG A 101 7.02 3.93 13.05
C ARG A 101 7.64 2.98 12.04
N PRO A 102 8.74 3.37 11.37
CA PRO A 102 9.37 2.52 10.37
C PRO A 102 10.07 1.30 10.96
N ILE A 103 10.05 0.21 10.21
CA ILE A 103 10.99 -0.90 10.34
C ILE A 103 11.99 -0.75 9.21
N VAL A 104 13.28 -0.70 9.52
CA VAL A 104 14.34 -0.58 8.51
C VAL A 104 14.84 -1.97 8.11
N VAL A 105 14.92 -2.25 6.82
CA VAL A 105 15.49 -3.49 6.30
C VAL A 105 16.66 -3.14 5.38
N LEU A 106 17.88 -3.41 5.86
CA LEU A 106 19.10 -3.30 5.09
C LEU A 106 19.18 -4.51 4.15
N ASN A 107 18.79 -4.29 2.90
CA ASN A 107 18.65 -5.33 1.90
C ASN A 107 19.91 -5.46 1.05
N LYS A 108 20.07 -6.62 0.42
CA LYS A 108 21.20 -6.95 -0.45
C LYS A 108 22.53 -7.00 0.30
N VAL A 109 22.52 -7.36 1.58
CA VAL A 109 23.75 -7.51 2.38
C VAL A 109 24.65 -8.67 1.91
N ASP A 110 24.16 -9.49 0.99
CA ASP A 110 24.90 -10.56 0.30
C ASP A 110 25.78 -10.06 -0.85
N LYS A 111 25.68 -8.77 -1.23
CA LYS A 111 26.57 -8.19 -2.24
C LYS A 111 27.99 -7.97 -1.71
N PRO A 112 29.01 -8.08 -2.58
CA PRO A 112 30.42 -7.88 -2.17
C PRO A 112 30.74 -6.45 -1.73
N ASP A 113 30.00 -5.48 -2.22
CA ASP A 113 30.13 -4.04 -1.97
C ASP A 113 29.15 -3.53 -0.90
N ALA A 114 28.48 -4.43 -0.18
CA ALA A 114 27.56 -4.07 0.88
C ALA A 114 28.30 -3.51 2.11
N GLU A 115 27.87 -2.37 2.60
CA GLU A 115 28.35 -1.70 3.82
C GLU A 115 27.17 -1.41 4.76
N PRO A 116 26.58 -2.45 5.39
CA PRO A 116 25.35 -2.31 6.15
C PRO A 116 25.44 -1.34 7.33
N ASP A 117 26.57 -1.28 8.03
CA ASP A 117 26.75 -0.34 9.16
C ASP A 117 26.72 1.10 8.66
N ARG A 118 27.41 1.41 7.57
CA ARG A 118 27.35 2.74 6.93
C ARG A 118 25.93 3.09 6.50
N ALA A 119 25.23 2.15 5.85
CA ALA A 119 23.87 2.37 5.39
C ALA A 119 22.89 2.61 6.56
N LEU A 120 23.11 1.94 7.71
CA LEU A 120 22.33 2.14 8.93
C LEU A 120 22.55 3.53 9.52
N ASP A 121 23.82 3.96 9.63
CA ASP A 121 24.18 5.30 10.11
C ASP A 121 23.56 6.39 9.21
N GLU A 122 23.63 6.22 7.88
CA GLU A 122 23.01 7.16 6.93
C GLU A 122 21.47 7.21 7.04
N VAL A 123 20.79 6.10 7.39
CA VAL A 123 19.35 6.07 7.66
C VAL A 123 19.05 6.81 8.95
N PHE A 124 19.84 6.61 10.01
CA PHE A 124 19.69 7.33 11.27
C PHE A 124 19.83 8.84 11.06
N ASP A 125 20.89 9.28 10.35
CA ASP A 125 21.12 10.68 9.99
C ASP A 125 19.96 11.24 9.16
N LEU A 126 19.42 10.45 8.23
CA LEU A 126 18.25 10.83 7.45
C LEU A 126 17.02 11.08 8.33
N PHE A 127 16.74 10.21 9.28
CA PHE A 127 15.60 10.36 10.19
C PHE A 127 15.77 11.58 11.10
N ALA A 128 16.96 11.77 11.66
CA ALA A 128 17.29 12.95 12.45
C ALA A 128 17.14 14.26 11.65
N ASN A 129 17.55 14.28 10.38
CA ASN A 129 17.40 15.43 9.48
C ASN A 129 15.96 15.68 9.02
N LEU A 130 15.06 14.72 9.23
CA LEU A 130 13.63 14.81 8.93
C LEU A 130 12.78 15.08 10.18
N ASP A 131 13.41 15.50 11.28
CA ASP A 131 12.76 15.82 12.56
C ASP A 131 11.95 14.65 13.15
N ALA A 132 12.45 13.40 12.98
CA ALA A 132 11.87 12.21 13.59
C ALA A 132 11.82 12.34 15.13
N ASP A 133 10.75 11.89 15.74
CA ASP A 133 10.62 11.82 17.19
C ASP A 133 11.46 10.67 17.78
N GLU A 134 11.54 10.62 19.13
CA GLU A 134 12.34 9.59 19.84
C GLU A 134 11.86 8.17 19.50
N ASP A 135 10.56 7.94 19.40
CA ASP A 135 9.97 6.64 19.04
C ASP A 135 10.30 6.22 17.61
N GLN A 136 10.43 7.20 16.72
CA GLN A 136 10.79 6.98 15.32
C GLN A 136 12.29 6.78 15.12
N LEU A 137 13.12 7.43 15.95
CA LEU A 137 14.59 7.24 15.95
C LEU A 137 15.00 5.89 16.56
N ASP A 138 14.18 5.33 17.48
CA ASP A 138 14.37 3.98 18.04
C ASP A 138 13.77 2.90 17.09
N PHE A 139 14.07 3.01 15.81
CA PHE A 139 13.55 2.08 14.81
C PHE A 139 14.24 0.71 14.88
N PRO A 140 13.51 -0.40 14.87
CA PRO A 140 14.09 -1.71 14.71
C PRO A 140 14.60 -1.92 13.29
N HIS A 141 15.69 -2.68 13.14
CA HIS A 141 16.23 -2.99 11.83
C HIS A 141 16.54 -4.48 11.66
N LEU A 142 16.63 -4.91 10.42
CA LEU A 142 17.01 -6.27 10.00
C LEU A 142 17.99 -6.20 8.84
N TYR A 143 18.86 -7.19 8.78
CA TYR A 143 19.73 -7.49 7.64
C TYR A 143 19.04 -8.50 6.74
N ALA A 144 19.02 -8.28 5.43
CA ALA A 144 18.28 -9.13 4.52
C ALA A 144 18.94 -9.32 3.15
N SER A 145 18.62 -10.45 2.54
CA SER A 145 18.72 -10.65 1.11
C SER A 145 17.34 -11.04 0.58
N GLY A 146 16.62 -10.05 0.03
CA GLY A 146 15.27 -10.25 -0.50
C GLY A 146 15.23 -11.23 -1.68
N ARG A 147 16.34 -11.35 -2.42
CA ARG A 147 16.49 -12.33 -3.51
C ARG A 147 16.68 -13.75 -2.99
N ALA A 148 17.48 -13.91 -1.93
CA ALA A 148 17.74 -15.21 -1.31
C ALA A 148 16.63 -15.60 -0.30
N GLY A 149 15.69 -14.68 0.01
CA GLY A 149 14.50 -14.96 0.81
C GLY A 149 14.76 -15.09 2.30
N TRP A 150 15.69 -14.31 2.87
CA TRP A 150 15.97 -14.33 4.31
C TRP A 150 16.11 -12.93 4.91
N ALA A 151 15.84 -12.83 6.20
CA ALA A 151 16.10 -11.66 7.03
C ALA A 151 16.48 -12.11 8.45
N ASP A 152 17.45 -11.44 9.06
CA ASP A 152 17.94 -11.71 10.42
C ASP A 152 18.17 -10.41 11.20
N ALA A 153 18.09 -10.48 12.52
CA ALA A 153 18.39 -9.35 13.39
C ALA A 153 19.90 -9.05 13.49
N GLU A 154 20.72 -10.08 13.28
CA GLU A 154 22.18 -9.99 13.34
C GLU A 154 22.79 -10.29 11.98
N MET A 155 23.88 -9.61 11.65
CA MET A 155 24.56 -9.77 10.36
C MET A 155 25.10 -11.19 10.12
N ASP A 156 25.48 -11.89 11.18
CA ASP A 156 25.95 -13.28 11.19
C ASP A 156 24.86 -14.31 11.52
N GLY A 157 23.60 -13.90 11.45
CA GLY A 157 22.42 -14.74 11.71
C GLY A 157 22.31 -15.94 10.76
N PRO A 158 21.34 -16.83 11.02
CA PRO A 158 21.24 -18.14 10.35
C PRO A 158 20.83 -18.07 8.88
N ARG A 159 20.38 -16.94 8.36
CA ARG A 159 20.03 -16.67 6.94
C ARG A 159 19.07 -17.70 6.33
N LYS A 160 18.02 -18.09 7.07
CA LYS A 160 17.14 -19.20 6.68
C LYS A 160 15.90 -18.78 5.91
N ASN A 161 15.16 -17.80 6.44
CA ASN A 161 13.86 -17.40 5.94
C ASN A 161 13.50 -15.95 6.37
N LEU A 162 12.26 -15.53 6.13
CA LEU A 162 11.76 -14.20 6.49
C LEU A 162 10.99 -14.18 7.83
N ASP A 163 11.08 -15.21 8.66
CA ASP A 163 10.38 -15.29 9.96
C ASP A 163 10.69 -14.10 10.85
N ALA A 164 11.95 -13.64 10.87
CA ALA A 164 12.37 -12.48 11.65
C ALA A 164 11.61 -11.22 11.24
N LEU A 165 11.43 -11.00 9.93
CA LEU A 165 10.67 -9.85 9.40
C LEU A 165 9.19 -9.96 9.72
N PHE A 166 8.56 -11.12 9.53
CA PHE A 166 7.16 -11.32 9.87
C PHE A 166 6.89 -11.12 11.37
N ASN A 167 7.75 -11.69 12.22
CA ASN A 167 7.61 -11.53 13.66
C ASN A 167 7.81 -10.07 14.07
N LEU A 168 8.78 -9.37 13.48
CA LEU A 168 9.02 -7.96 13.76
C LEU A 168 7.81 -7.10 13.34
N VAL A 169 7.24 -7.32 12.16
CA VAL A 169 6.03 -6.62 11.70
C VAL A 169 4.88 -6.82 12.70
N VAL A 170 4.59 -8.07 13.10
CA VAL A 170 3.48 -8.36 14.03
C VAL A 170 3.70 -7.75 15.42
N ASN A 171 4.95 -7.67 15.88
CA ASN A 171 5.26 -7.16 17.23
C ASN A 171 5.42 -5.64 17.28
N HIS A 172 5.89 -5.00 16.20
CA HIS A 172 6.23 -3.58 16.17
C HIS A 172 5.10 -2.72 15.60
N VAL A 173 4.44 -3.18 14.53
CA VAL A 173 3.34 -2.43 13.92
C VAL A 173 2.11 -2.52 14.80
N PRO A 174 1.51 -1.39 15.22
CA PRO A 174 0.31 -1.42 16.05
C PRO A 174 -0.87 -2.02 15.28
N ALA A 175 -1.81 -2.61 16.01
CA ALA A 175 -3.08 -3.02 15.44
C ALA A 175 -3.84 -1.80 14.87
N PRO A 176 -4.62 -1.97 13.80
CA PRO A 176 -5.36 -0.86 13.18
C PRO A 176 -6.20 -0.09 14.20
N ARG A 177 -5.99 1.22 14.29
CA ARG A 177 -6.76 2.11 15.20
C ARG A 177 -8.26 2.05 14.93
N GLN A 178 -8.62 1.75 13.69
CA GLN A 178 -9.98 1.62 13.18
C GLN A 178 -10.79 0.52 13.89
N MET A 179 -10.14 -0.50 14.43
CA MET A 179 -10.83 -1.58 15.15
C MET A 179 -11.63 -1.08 16.37
N LYS A 180 -11.26 0.07 16.95
CA LYS A 180 -12.01 0.72 18.02
C LYS A 180 -13.33 1.33 17.55
N HIS A 181 -13.49 1.53 16.24
CA HIS A 181 -14.63 2.14 15.58
C HIS A 181 -15.48 1.13 14.79
N ARG A 182 -15.37 -0.15 15.15
CA ARG A 182 -16.07 -1.25 14.44
C ARG A 182 -17.60 -1.15 14.51
N ASP A 183 -18.12 -0.64 15.62
CA ASP A 183 -19.55 -0.53 15.88
C ASP A 183 -20.14 0.85 15.48
N ASP A 184 -19.31 1.74 14.95
CA ASP A 184 -19.72 3.04 14.45
C ASP A 184 -20.36 2.92 13.06
N ASP A 185 -20.89 4.04 12.53
CA ASP A 185 -21.38 4.10 11.15
C ASP A 185 -20.26 3.84 10.14
N PHE A 186 -20.59 3.12 9.08
CA PHE A 186 -19.64 2.80 8.00
C PHE A 186 -19.06 4.05 7.34
N ARG A 187 -17.74 4.11 7.26
CA ARG A 187 -16.95 5.10 6.50
C ARG A 187 -15.73 4.44 5.88
N MET A 188 -15.47 4.76 4.63
CA MET A 188 -14.27 4.36 3.89
C MET A 188 -13.74 5.55 3.09
N LEU A 189 -12.44 5.81 3.18
CA LEU A 189 -11.77 6.78 2.31
C LEU A 189 -11.33 6.08 1.02
N ALA A 190 -11.76 6.58 -0.13
CA ALA A 190 -11.34 6.08 -1.43
C ALA A 190 -9.91 6.56 -1.75
N THR A 191 -8.97 5.63 -1.89
CA THR A 191 -7.54 5.92 -2.15
C THR A 191 -7.11 5.63 -3.58
N THR A 192 -7.71 4.61 -4.20
CA THR A 192 -7.36 4.18 -5.56
C THR A 192 -8.61 3.96 -6.39
N LEU A 193 -8.58 4.42 -7.64
CA LEU A 193 -9.63 4.19 -8.62
C LEU A 193 -9.18 3.14 -9.63
N GLY A 194 -10.00 2.12 -9.81
CA GLY A 194 -9.88 1.09 -10.84
C GLY A 194 -11.13 0.96 -11.67
N SER A 195 -11.08 0.09 -12.65
CA SER A 195 -12.25 -0.30 -13.44
C SER A 195 -12.19 -1.78 -13.79
N ASP A 196 -13.36 -2.40 -13.83
CA ASP A 196 -13.56 -3.78 -14.26
C ASP A 196 -14.59 -3.79 -15.40
N PRO A 197 -14.38 -4.59 -16.46
CA PRO A 197 -15.29 -4.64 -17.63
C PRO A 197 -16.73 -5.04 -17.26
N PHE A 198 -16.94 -5.79 -16.18
CA PHE A 198 -18.25 -6.32 -15.78
C PHE A 198 -18.93 -5.49 -14.70
N VAL A 199 -18.18 -4.99 -13.70
CA VAL A 199 -18.75 -4.25 -12.57
C VAL A 199 -18.54 -2.75 -12.67
N GLY A 200 -17.80 -2.29 -13.67
CA GLY A 200 -17.53 -0.88 -13.92
C GLY A 200 -16.51 -0.28 -12.98
N ARG A 201 -16.81 0.87 -12.41
CA ARG A 201 -15.92 1.63 -11.52
C ARG A 201 -15.71 0.91 -10.19
N ILE A 202 -14.47 0.82 -9.75
CA ILE A 202 -14.05 0.21 -8.48
C ILE A 202 -13.25 1.24 -7.69
N LEU A 203 -13.60 1.43 -6.42
CA LEU A 203 -12.85 2.24 -5.48
C LEU A 203 -12.24 1.35 -4.40
N THR A 204 -10.92 1.44 -4.25
CA THR A 204 -10.19 0.75 -3.19
C THR A 204 -9.82 1.72 -2.10
N GLY A 205 -9.93 1.28 -0.85
CA GLY A 205 -9.58 2.07 0.32
C GLY A 205 -9.64 1.26 1.61
N ARG A 206 -9.29 1.89 2.72
CA ARG A 206 -9.44 1.30 4.04
C ARG A 206 -10.79 1.68 4.64
N VAL A 207 -11.45 0.72 5.27
CA VAL A 207 -12.63 0.96 6.10
C VAL A 207 -12.17 1.62 7.40
N GLU A 208 -12.55 2.88 7.61
CA GLU A 208 -12.14 3.69 8.76
C GLU A 208 -13.06 3.47 9.98
N SER A 209 -14.33 3.13 9.74
CA SER A 209 -15.28 2.78 10.80
C SER A 209 -16.41 1.90 10.28
N GLY A 210 -17.04 1.17 11.21
CA GLY A 210 -18.24 0.37 10.94
C GLY A 210 -18.00 -0.83 10.05
N GLN A 211 -19.04 -1.22 9.35
CA GLN A 211 -19.06 -2.37 8.45
C GLN A 211 -19.77 -2.01 7.13
N ALA A 212 -19.24 -2.51 6.02
CA ALA A 212 -19.90 -2.51 4.72
C ALA A 212 -20.40 -3.91 4.37
N LYS A 213 -21.59 -4.02 3.77
CA LYS A 213 -22.17 -5.29 3.31
C LYS A 213 -22.57 -5.19 1.84
N VAL A 214 -22.42 -6.28 1.10
CA VAL A 214 -22.96 -6.39 -0.25
C VAL A 214 -24.47 -6.16 -0.20
N GLY A 215 -24.97 -5.31 -1.11
CA GLY A 215 -26.37 -4.92 -1.13
C GLY A 215 -26.76 -3.75 -0.24
N GLN A 216 -25.88 -3.27 0.62
CA GLN A 216 -26.10 -2.09 1.45
C GLN A 216 -26.18 -0.83 0.58
N THR A 217 -27.13 0.06 0.93
CA THR A 217 -27.20 1.39 0.31
C THR A 217 -26.31 2.35 1.09
N VAL A 218 -25.43 3.03 0.37
CA VAL A 218 -24.44 3.98 0.90
C VAL A 218 -24.45 5.26 0.08
N GLN A 219 -23.73 6.26 0.51
CA GLN A 219 -23.53 7.51 -0.23
C GLN A 219 -22.04 7.84 -0.36
N ALA A 220 -21.74 8.68 -1.33
CA ALA A 220 -20.44 9.28 -1.53
C ALA A 220 -20.48 10.76 -1.21
N LEU A 221 -19.50 11.23 -0.43
CA LEU A 221 -19.29 12.63 -0.08
C LEU A 221 -17.95 13.10 -0.64
N THR A 222 -17.92 14.32 -1.19
CA THR A 222 -16.66 14.99 -1.51
C THR A 222 -15.88 15.27 -0.22
N ARG A 223 -14.60 15.59 -0.32
CA ARG A 223 -13.77 16.06 0.81
C ARG A 223 -14.34 17.30 1.52
N HIS A 224 -15.25 18.03 0.89
CA HIS A 224 -15.94 19.21 1.45
C HIS A 224 -17.34 18.90 2.01
N GLY A 225 -17.71 17.63 2.09
CA GLY A 225 -19.01 17.19 2.63
C GLY A 225 -20.18 17.28 1.66
N GLN A 226 -19.94 17.61 0.39
CA GLN A 226 -21.02 17.64 -0.61
C GLN A 226 -21.36 16.23 -1.06
N LYS A 227 -22.65 15.91 -1.08
CA LYS A 227 -23.14 14.62 -1.57
C LYS A 227 -22.98 14.52 -3.08
N ILE A 228 -22.28 13.47 -3.54
CA ILE A 228 -22.03 13.17 -4.95
C ILE A 228 -23.15 12.31 -5.52
N GLU A 229 -23.36 11.16 -4.89
CA GLU A 229 -24.33 10.16 -5.28
C GLU A 229 -24.72 9.26 -4.11
N GLN A 230 -25.83 8.54 -4.28
CA GLN A 230 -26.24 7.45 -3.42
C GLN A 230 -26.30 6.19 -4.31
N PHE A 231 -25.74 5.09 -3.84
CA PHE A 231 -25.67 3.86 -4.61
C PHE A 231 -25.76 2.62 -3.72
N ARG A 232 -25.97 1.48 -4.34
CA ARG A 232 -25.96 0.19 -3.67
C ARG A 232 -24.63 -0.49 -3.92
N ILE A 233 -23.96 -0.97 -2.89
CA ILE A 233 -22.76 -1.78 -3.02
C ILE A 233 -23.12 -3.07 -3.76
N THR A 234 -22.61 -3.23 -4.97
CA THR A 234 -22.88 -4.42 -5.80
C THR A 234 -21.86 -5.53 -5.52
N LYS A 235 -20.63 -5.15 -5.13
CA LYS A 235 -19.55 -6.08 -4.89
C LYS A 235 -18.56 -5.52 -3.89
N ILE A 236 -18.05 -6.38 -3.01
CA ILE A 236 -16.92 -6.09 -2.12
C ILE A 236 -15.85 -7.12 -2.42
N GLN A 237 -14.62 -6.67 -2.62
CA GLN A 237 -13.48 -7.54 -2.88
C GLN A 237 -12.35 -7.22 -1.93
N ALA A 238 -11.64 -8.25 -1.49
CA ALA A 238 -10.42 -8.12 -0.71
C ALA A 238 -9.32 -9.01 -1.28
N PHE A 239 -8.08 -8.59 -1.14
CA PHE A 239 -6.95 -9.44 -1.49
C PHE A 239 -6.78 -10.57 -0.48
N ARG A 240 -6.54 -11.76 -0.99
CA ARG A 240 -6.12 -12.95 -0.25
C ARG A 240 -4.96 -13.58 -1.02
N GLY A 241 -3.74 -13.36 -0.55
CA GLY A 241 -2.56 -13.55 -1.40
C GLY A 241 -2.65 -12.66 -2.64
N LEU A 242 -2.33 -13.16 -3.81
CA LEU A 242 -2.42 -12.43 -5.09
C LEU A 242 -3.84 -12.38 -5.68
N GLN A 243 -4.79 -13.09 -5.09
CA GLN A 243 -6.14 -13.17 -5.66
C GLN A 243 -7.08 -12.18 -5.01
N MET A 244 -7.78 -11.43 -5.84
CA MET A 244 -8.92 -10.64 -5.44
C MET A 244 -10.10 -11.59 -5.23
N GLN A 245 -10.61 -11.67 -3.99
CA GLN A 245 -11.73 -12.53 -3.64
C GLN A 245 -12.95 -11.69 -3.28
N ASP A 246 -14.11 -12.16 -3.70
CA ASP A 246 -15.37 -11.56 -3.32
C ASP A 246 -15.66 -11.90 -1.85
N ILE A 247 -16.05 -10.91 -1.08
CA ILE A 247 -16.45 -11.04 0.31
C ILE A 247 -17.81 -10.38 0.54
N GLU A 248 -18.58 -10.91 1.49
CA GLU A 248 -19.92 -10.39 1.80
C GLU A 248 -19.90 -9.18 2.71
N THR A 249 -18.88 -9.08 3.56
CA THR A 249 -18.78 -8.02 4.58
C THR A 249 -17.32 -7.57 4.72
N ALA A 250 -17.13 -6.27 4.84
CA ALA A 250 -15.86 -5.64 5.20
C ALA A 250 -16.02 -4.89 6.53
N GLU A 251 -15.00 -4.92 7.37
CA GLU A 251 -15.00 -4.32 8.70
C GLU A 251 -13.93 -3.24 8.84
N ALA A 252 -14.07 -2.41 9.86
CA ALA A 252 -13.09 -1.37 10.21
C ALA A 252 -11.66 -1.95 10.28
N GLY A 253 -10.72 -1.33 9.56
CA GLY A 253 -9.34 -1.79 9.38
C GLY A 253 -9.08 -2.61 8.10
N ASP A 254 -10.12 -3.15 7.45
CA ASP A 254 -9.96 -3.88 6.19
C ASP A 254 -9.61 -2.92 5.04
N ILE A 255 -8.72 -3.37 4.15
CA ILE A 255 -8.47 -2.73 2.85
C ILE A 255 -9.28 -3.50 1.80
N VAL A 256 -10.25 -2.83 1.20
CA VAL A 256 -11.20 -3.45 0.28
C VAL A 256 -11.46 -2.61 -0.96
N SER A 257 -11.95 -3.27 -1.99
CA SER A 257 -12.44 -2.65 -3.22
C SER A 257 -13.97 -2.76 -3.26
N LEU A 258 -14.63 -1.63 -3.48
CA LEU A 258 -16.08 -1.53 -3.58
C LEU A 258 -16.48 -1.22 -5.03
N ALA A 259 -17.58 -1.84 -5.50
CA ALA A 259 -18.22 -1.53 -6.76
C ALA A 259 -19.70 -1.14 -6.55
N GLY A 260 -20.26 -0.42 -7.53
CA GLY A 260 -21.66 0.01 -7.52
C GLY A 260 -21.84 1.50 -7.71
N MET A 261 -20.76 2.30 -7.58
CA MET A 261 -20.76 3.74 -7.81
C MET A 261 -20.54 4.08 -9.30
N SER A 262 -20.96 5.28 -9.67
CA SER A 262 -20.78 5.79 -11.04
C SER A 262 -19.95 7.08 -11.11
N LYS A 263 -19.97 7.90 -10.07
CA LYS A 263 -19.37 9.25 -10.05
C LYS A 263 -18.24 9.38 -9.04
N ALA A 264 -18.37 8.73 -7.87
CA ALA A 264 -17.40 8.81 -6.79
C ALA A 264 -15.99 8.50 -7.27
N THR A 265 -15.00 9.19 -6.72
CA THR A 265 -13.60 9.12 -7.15
C THR A 265 -12.63 9.06 -5.96
N VAL A 266 -11.33 9.15 -6.24
CA VAL A 266 -10.28 9.20 -5.21
C VAL A 266 -10.47 10.42 -4.32
N ALA A 267 -10.15 10.26 -3.03
CA ALA A 267 -10.34 11.23 -1.94
C ALA A 267 -11.80 11.50 -1.55
N ASP A 268 -12.75 10.80 -2.15
CA ASP A 268 -14.15 10.85 -1.69
C ASP A 268 -14.36 9.88 -0.52
N THR A 269 -15.30 10.21 0.35
CA THR A 269 -15.74 9.36 1.46
C THR A 269 -16.94 8.54 1.05
N ILE A 270 -16.84 7.22 1.10
CA ILE A 270 -17.98 6.31 0.96
C ILE A 270 -18.49 5.99 2.35
N CYS A 271 -19.77 6.25 2.63
CA CYS A 271 -20.29 6.13 3.99
C CYS A 271 -21.77 5.74 4.06
N ALA A 272 -22.19 5.37 5.27
CA ALA A 272 -23.59 5.15 5.58
C ALA A 272 -24.42 6.43 5.35
N LEU A 273 -25.74 6.28 5.08
CA LEU A 273 -26.62 7.42 4.75
C LEU A 273 -26.76 8.42 5.90
N ALA A 274 -26.54 7.98 7.14
CA ALA A 274 -26.60 8.83 8.33
C ALA A 274 -25.38 9.74 8.51
N VAL A 275 -24.28 9.47 7.78
CA VAL A 275 -23.04 10.22 7.89
C VAL A 275 -23.05 11.42 6.96
N ASP A 276 -22.84 12.61 7.50
CA ASP A 276 -22.76 13.88 6.77
C ASP A 276 -21.37 14.51 6.77
N THR A 277 -20.45 13.97 7.57
CA THR A 277 -19.07 14.47 7.73
C THR A 277 -18.11 13.58 6.97
N PRO A 278 -17.38 14.12 5.98
CA PRO A 278 -16.39 13.36 5.22
C PRO A 278 -15.17 13.04 6.08
N LEU A 279 -14.44 12.01 5.66
CA LEU A 279 -13.12 11.72 6.19
C LEU A 279 -12.11 12.76 5.68
N GLU A 280 -11.10 13.03 6.48
CA GLU A 280 -10.00 13.89 6.07
C GLU A 280 -9.20 13.20 4.97
N ALA A 281 -9.04 13.88 3.84
CA ALA A 281 -8.31 13.39 2.68
C ALA A 281 -7.24 14.37 2.26
N GLN A 282 -6.08 13.86 1.87
CA GLN A 282 -5.03 14.67 1.28
C GLN A 282 -5.55 15.34 0.00
N PRO A 283 -5.20 16.62 -0.25
CA PRO A 283 -5.57 17.29 -1.49
C PRO A 283 -4.92 16.56 -2.68
N ILE A 284 -5.71 16.40 -3.74
CA ILE A 284 -5.18 15.93 -5.02
C ILE A 284 -4.66 17.14 -5.77
N ASP A 285 -3.38 17.14 -6.13
CA ASP A 285 -2.82 18.19 -6.94
C ASP A 285 -3.51 18.24 -8.31
N PRO A 286 -3.82 19.42 -8.83
CA PRO A 286 -4.40 19.56 -10.15
C PRO A 286 -3.40 19.07 -11.21
N PRO A 287 -3.89 18.50 -12.34
CA PRO A 287 -2.99 18.06 -13.39
C PRO A 287 -2.17 19.22 -13.94
N THR A 288 -0.86 19.03 -14.02
CA THR A 288 0.08 20.03 -14.54
C THR A 288 0.06 20.14 -16.07
N ILE A 289 -0.40 19.09 -16.74
CA ILE A 289 -0.49 19.00 -18.21
C ILE A 289 -1.83 18.39 -18.59
N THR A 290 -2.51 18.99 -19.54
CA THR A 290 -3.69 18.44 -20.21
C THR A 290 -3.33 18.04 -21.63
N VAL A 291 -3.62 16.78 -22.00
CA VAL A 291 -3.39 16.25 -23.35
C VAL A 291 -4.72 15.82 -23.95
N THR A 292 -4.98 16.27 -25.16
CA THR A 292 -6.17 15.85 -25.91
C THR A 292 -5.78 14.76 -26.92
N PHE A 293 -6.43 13.61 -26.83
CA PHE A 293 -6.33 12.57 -27.83
C PHE A 293 -7.47 12.70 -28.82
N GLY A 294 -7.16 12.79 -30.09
CA GLY A 294 -8.12 12.87 -31.19
C GLY A 294 -7.81 11.86 -32.27
N ILE A 295 -8.74 11.69 -33.19
CA ILE A 295 -8.50 10.93 -34.42
C ILE A 295 -7.47 11.70 -35.26
N ASN A 296 -6.49 10.99 -35.81
CA ASN A 296 -5.55 11.59 -36.77
C ASN A 296 -6.27 11.89 -38.09
N ASP A 297 -6.63 13.15 -38.30
CA ASP A 297 -7.26 13.67 -39.50
C ASP A 297 -6.27 14.27 -40.53
N SER A 298 -4.97 14.07 -40.28
CA SER A 298 -3.90 14.50 -41.17
C SER A 298 -4.06 13.86 -42.57
N PRO A 299 -3.74 14.60 -43.66
CA PRO A 299 -3.73 14.03 -45.01
C PRO A 299 -2.82 12.82 -45.25
N LEU A 300 -1.92 12.56 -44.24
CA LEU A 300 -1.01 11.41 -44.20
C LEU A 300 -1.49 10.29 -43.25
N ALA A 301 -2.66 10.42 -42.69
CA ALA A 301 -3.21 9.39 -41.79
C ALA A 301 -3.42 8.08 -42.56
N GLY A 302 -2.83 6.99 -42.03
CA GLY A 302 -2.98 5.65 -42.65
C GLY A 302 -2.01 5.33 -43.78
N ARG A 303 -0.94 6.10 -43.96
CA ARG A 303 0.14 5.78 -44.91
C ARG A 303 1.35 5.22 -44.23
#